data_512c7ac4aa929ee7a23df79ba2a74458
#
_entry.id   512c7ac4aa929ee7a23df79ba2a74458
#
_cell.length_a   1.000
_cell.length_b   1.000
_cell.length_c   1.000
_cell.angle_alpha   90.00
_cell.angle_beta   90.00
_cell.angle_gamma   90.00
#
_symmetry.space_group_name_H-M   'P 1'
#
loop_
_entity.id
_entity.type
_entity.pdbx_description
1 polymer ?
#
loop_
_entity_poly.entity_id
_entity_poly.type
_entity_poly.pdbx_seq_one_letter_code
_entity_poly.pdbx_strand_id
1 'polypeptide(L)'
;MLLIFSFSILGCSKGTSGSEKKFKAGKYTAEAKGHNAPLKVEVEVDDSSIKEIKILEHKETPGISDAALKDIPKGIVEAQTLAVDTISGATITSNAVIVAITEALKQAGGNIDELKKKSKDEDVKKEQVTKETDVIVVGAGGAGMSAAVAAAEKGAKVIVLEKMPMIGGNTIRSGGAYNAVDVERQKAQGIEDSIDKHYTQTYEGGDKKGESKLVKILVENSLEGKKWLESYDMKFNDKIGSVVGSLWPRTHQASDPAGIGYMNALKKAADKHKVEILLNTKATELIMNNGKVVGVKAEGEKNLYEIKSKKAVVMASGGFAANVEMRTKYVPNLTKDMKTTNHPGATGDGIVMGEKVGADLVGMEYIQLLPMAIELTGPTINVENSIFINKEGNRFINEDNRRDKLCEAILKQKDGQYYMINDSQIVKETNELGDKISELIEKGVVKKADNLDELAKAIGVPVENLKKSVEEFNKAVDKKSDAFGRGVWKNKIEKGPFYATLRYPAVHHTMGGLKINEKTQVLDKSGKVIPGFYAAGEITGGIHGGNRLGGNALPDTIVFGKIAGENAANEK
;
A
#
# COMPACT_ATOMS: atom_id res chain seq x y z
N MET A 1 -58.17 29.46 77.09
CA MET A 1 -58.29 29.16 75.64
C MET A 1 -56.99 29.64 74.97
N LEU A 2 -56.00 28.74 74.87
CA LEU A 2 -54.65 29.03 74.38
C LEU A 2 -54.48 28.36 73.09
N LEU A 3 -54.27 29.11 72.00
CA LEU A 3 -53.92 28.61 70.68
C LEU A 3 -52.38 28.50 70.62
N ILE A 4 -51.89 27.29 70.37
CA ILE A 4 -50.47 27.01 70.06
C ILE A 4 -50.30 26.98 68.58
N PHE A 5 -49.49 27.91 68.02
CA PHE A 5 -49.04 27.92 66.66
C PHE A 5 -47.77 27.07 66.53
N SER A 6 -47.85 25.98 65.76
CA SER A 6 -46.67 25.18 65.41
C SER A 6 -46.02 25.72 64.14
N PHE A 7 -44.79 26.18 64.24
CA PHE A 7 -43.96 26.54 63.11
C PHE A 7 -43.29 25.29 62.52
N SER A 8 -43.65 24.91 61.32
CA SER A 8 -42.95 23.88 60.60
C SER A 8 -41.79 24.51 59.86
N ILE A 9 -40.57 24.14 60.19
CA ILE A 9 -39.34 24.52 59.46
C ILE A 9 -39.20 23.58 58.30
N LEU A 10 -39.40 24.08 57.08
CA LEU A 10 -38.99 23.38 55.83
C LEU A 10 -37.46 23.45 55.70
N GLY A 11 -36.81 22.34 55.99
CA GLY A 11 -35.40 22.15 55.64
C GLY A 11 -35.23 21.94 54.15
N CYS A 12 -34.61 22.91 53.45
CA CYS A 12 -34.09 22.70 52.09
C CYS A 12 -32.90 21.74 52.18
N SER A 13 -33.09 20.49 51.82
CA SER A 13 -31.98 19.61 51.51
C SER A 13 -31.41 20.02 50.16
N LYS A 14 -30.19 20.56 50.14
CA LYS A 14 -29.37 20.66 48.96
C LYS A 14 -29.12 19.23 48.43
N GLY A 15 -29.82 18.85 47.35
CA GLY A 15 -29.49 17.65 46.62
C GLY A 15 -28.09 17.80 46.05
N THR A 16 -27.15 17.03 46.57
CA THR A 16 -25.90 16.69 45.88
C THR A 16 -26.28 15.98 44.58
N SER A 17 -26.03 16.63 43.47
CA SER A 17 -26.07 15.96 42.16
C SER A 17 -24.99 14.89 42.13
N GLY A 18 -25.36 13.67 42.52
CA GLY A 18 -24.54 12.50 42.27
C GLY A 18 -24.43 12.36 40.75
N SER A 19 -23.25 12.48 40.18
CA SER A 19 -23.00 12.14 38.80
C SER A 19 -23.45 10.68 38.58
N GLU A 20 -24.36 10.45 37.66
CA GLU A 20 -24.77 9.10 37.28
C GLU A 20 -23.51 8.28 36.96
N LYS A 21 -23.34 7.14 37.62
CA LYS A 21 -22.22 6.25 37.38
C LYS A 21 -22.35 5.66 35.97
N LYS A 22 -21.42 5.99 35.11
CA LYS A 22 -21.37 5.47 33.74
C LYS A 22 -20.84 4.04 33.67
N PHE A 23 -19.93 3.69 34.59
CA PHE A 23 -19.25 2.41 34.64
C PHE A 23 -19.16 1.89 36.07
N LYS A 24 -18.90 0.61 36.21
CA LYS A 24 -18.43 0.00 37.45
C LYS A 24 -16.89 0.05 37.39
N ALA A 25 -16.28 0.84 38.29
CA ALA A 25 -14.83 1.02 38.34
C ALA A 25 -14.07 -0.32 38.38
N GLY A 26 -13.02 -0.47 37.61
CA GLY A 26 -12.23 -1.70 37.52
C GLY A 26 -11.46 -1.84 36.20
N LYS A 27 -10.82 -3.01 36.04
CA LYS A 27 -10.13 -3.44 34.84
C LYS A 27 -10.88 -4.59 34.19
N TYR A 28 -11.13 -4.48 32.89
CA TYR A 28 -11.91 -5.43 32.13
C TYR A 28 -11.15 -5.88 30.90
N THR A 29 -11.09 -7.18 30.64
CA THR A 29 -10.41 -7.73 29.48
C THR A 29 -11.39 -8.34 28.51
N ALA A 30 -11.15 -8.15 27.22
CA ALA A 30 -11.94 -8.81 26.18
C ALA A 30 -11.05 -9.09 24.94
N GLU A 31 -11.55 -9.96 24.08
CA GLU A 31 -10.88 -10.36 22.85
C GLU A 31 -11.81 -10.14 21.66
N ALA A 32 -11.20 -9.85 20.52
CA ALA A 32 -11.90 -9.84 19.22
C ALA A 32 -11.02 -10.46 18.15
N LYS A 33 -11.66 -10.92 17.06
CA LYS A 33 -10.94 -11.48 15.91
C LYS A 33 -10.22 -10.36 15.16
N GLY A 34 -8.89 -10.31 15.23
CA GLY A 34 -8.05 -9.44 14.43
C GLY A 34 -7.92 -9.91 12.97
N HIS A 35 -7.01 -9.27 12.23
CA HIS A 35 -6.68 -9.67 10.86
C HIS A 35 -5.95 -11.02 10.85
N ASN A 36 -4.89 -11.15 11.64
CA ASN A 36 -4.04 -12.33 11.67
C ASN A 36 -4.43 -13.32 12.77
N ALA A 37 -4.80 -12.84 13.96
CA ALA A 37 -5.17 -13.67 15.11
C ALA A 37 -6.12 -12.89 16.04
N PRO A 38 -6.69 -13.54 17.10
CA PRO A 38 -7.38 -12.81 18.15
C PRO A 38 -6.51 -11.73 18.76
N LEU A 39 -7.11 -10.57 19.03
CA LEU A 39 -6.50 -9.42 19.67
C LEU A 39 -7.15 -9.24 21.03
N LYS A 40 -6.35 -9.08 22.08
CA LYS A 40 -6.80 -8.92 23.46
C LYS A 40 -6.51 -7.55 24.00
N VAL A 41 -7.49 -6.93 24.65
CA VAL A 41 -7.37 -5.63 25.28
C VAL A 41 -7.67 -5.69 26.78
N GLU A 42 -7.09 -4.76 27.54
CA GLU A 42 -7.50 -4.40 28.91
C GLU A 42 -7.99 -2.96 28.89
N VAL A 43 -9.17 -2.72 29.45
CA VAL A 43 -9.78 -1.39 29.59
C VAL A 43 -9.92 -1.09 31.08
N GLU A 44 -9.33 -0.01 31.55
CA GLU A 44 -9.47 0.50 32.91
C GLU A 44 -10.47 1.67 32.93
N VAL A 45 -11.48 1.57 33.79
CA VAL A 45 -12.50 2.61 33.97
C VAL A 45 -12.64 2.98 35.42
N ASP A 46 -12.97 4.24 35.71
CA ASP A 46 -13.57 4.66 36.97
C ASP A 46 -15.09 4.77 36.86
N ASP A 47 -15.77 5.28 37.87
CA ASP A 47 -17.25 5.41 37.89
C ASP A 47 -17.79 6.32 36.75
N SER A 48 -16.96 7.15 36.12
CA SER A 48 -17.39 8.20 35.19
C SER A 48 -16.68 8.19 33.82
N SER A 49 -15.51 7.57 33.72
CA SER A 49 -14.64 7.72 32.56
C SER A 49 -13.77 6.50 32.26
N ILE A 50 -13.35 6.39 30.99
CA ILE A 50 -12.34 5.44 30.51
C ILE A 50 -10.98 6.04 30.80
N LYS A 51 -10.15 5.36 31.61
CA LYS A 51 -8.84 5.85 32.04
C LYS A 51 -7.70 5.42 31.15
N GLU A 52 -7.67 4.13 30.83
CA GLU A 52 -6.58 3.55 30.08
C GLU A 52 -7.09 2.36 29.25
N ILE A 53 -6.51 2.18 28.07
CA ILE A 53 -6.74 1.02 27.23
C ILE A 53 -5.38 0.47 26.83
N LYS A 54 -5.14 -0.81 27.12
CA LYS A 54 -3.92 -1.53 26.74
C LYS A 54 -4.21 -2.65 25.77
N ILE A 55 -3.40 -2.77 24.73
CA ILE A 55 -3.35 -3.98 23.90
C ILE A 55 -2.45 -4.98 24.62
N LEU A 56 -3.00 -6.10 25.06
CA LEU A 56 -2.27 -7.14 25.80
C LEU A 56 -1.60 -8.14 24.87
N GLU A 57 -2.35 -8.59 23.84
CA GLU A 57 -1.89 -9.62 22.91
C GLU A 57 -2.40 -9.30 21.50
N HIS A 58 -1.55 -9.45 20.50
CA HIS A 58 -1.91 -9.40 19.10
C HIS A 58 -0.86 -10.11 18.23
N LYS A 59 -1.26 -10.51 17.01
CA LYS A 59 -0.36 -10.99 15.95
C LYS A 59 -0.55 -10.21 14.65
N GLU A 60 -0.98 -8.97 14.79
CA GLU A 60 -1.21 -8.08 13.65
C GLU A 60 0.11 -7.74 12.95
N THR A 61 0.06 -7.38 11.67
CA THR A 61 1.24 -7.14 10.84
C THR A 61 1.93 -5.84 11.24
N PRO A 62 3.19 -5.91 11.74
CA PRO A 62 3.97 -4.70 12.05
C PRO A 62 4.10 -3.79 10.81
N GLY A 63 4.11 -2.48 11.04
CA GLY A 63 4.19 -1.50 9.97
C GLY A 63 2.87 -1.26 9.21
N ILE A 64 1.83 -2.09 9.40
CA ILE A 64 0.50 -1.88 8.83
C ILE A 64 -0.52 -1.57 9.92
N SER A 65 -0.46 -2.30 11.03
CA SER A 65 -1.43 -2.22 12.11
C SER A 65 -1.02 -1.31 13.27
N ASP A 66 0.23 -0.87 13.32
CA ASP A 66 0.80 -0.14 14.46
C ASP A 66 -0.01 1.11 14.81
N ALA A 67 -0.45 1.87 13.80
CA ALA A 67 -1.31 3.03 14.01
C ALA A 67 -2.66 2.63 14.61
N ALA A 68 -3.30 1.56 14.15
CA ALA A 68 -4.58 1.10 14.67
C ALA A 68 -4.47 0.65 16.14
N LEU A 69 -3.39 -0.08 16.46
CA LEU A 69 -3.12 -0.57 17.81
C LEU A 69 -2.82 0.56 18.81
N LYS A 70 -2.26 1.67 18.33
CA LYS A 70 -1.87 2.82 19.15
C LYS A 70 -2.94 3.91 19.21
N ASP A 71 -3.44 4.35 18.05
CA ASP A 71 -4.23 5.57 17.93
C ASP A 71 -5.71 5.32 18.23
N ILE A 72 -6.28 4.12 17.96
CA ILE A 72 -7.66 3.79 18.33
C ILE A 72 -7.85 3.79 19.86
N PRO A 73 -7.04 3.06 20.66
CA PRO A 73 -7.15 3.14 22.12
C PRO A 73 -7.01 4.57 22.67
N LYS A 74 -6.03 5.31 22.16
CA LYS A 74 -5.78 6.70 22.55
C LYS A 74 -6.98 7.60 22.24
N GLY A 75 -7.52 7.52 21.00
CA GLY A 75 -8.68 8.32 20.58
C GLY A 75 -9.92 8.03 21.41
N ILE A 76 -10.19 6.77 21.77
CA ILE A 76 -11.32 6.40 22.63
C ILE A 76 -11.15 6.98 24.05
N VAL A 77 -9.95 6.92 24.62
CA VAL A 77 -9.68 7.50 25.97
C VAL A 77 -9.81 9.02 25.92
N GLU A 78 -9.26 9.69 24.92
CA GLU A 78 -9.31 11.16 24.79
C GLU A 78 -10.74 11.67 24.55
N ALA A 79 -11.48 11.03 23.65
CA ALA A 79 -12.82 11.45 23.27
C ALA A 79 -13.93 10.86 24.14
N GLN A 80 -13.64 9.89 25.02
CA GLN A 80 -14.61 9.19 25.86
C GLN A 80 -15.80 8.60 25.06
N THR A 81 -15.52 8.12 23.83
CA THR A 81 -16.51 7.58 22.88
C THR A 81 -15.93 6.40 22.09
N LEU A 82 -16.81 5.49 21.64
CA LEU A 82 -16.49 4.43 20.70
C LEU A 82 -16.67 4.87 19.23
N ALA A 83 -17.17 6.07 19.00
CA ALA A 83 -17.40 6.64 17.67
C ALA A 83 -16.11 7.24 17.09
N VAL A 84 -15.03 6.46 17.08
CA VAL A 84 -13.75 6.82 16.48
C VAL A 84 -13.66 6.28 15.05
N ASP A 85 -12.96 6.99 14.18
CA ASP A 85 -12.76 6.55 12.81
C ASP A 85 -11.72 5.41 12.76
N THR A 86 -11.92 4.48 11.81
CA THR A 86 -10.95 3.41 11.58
C THR A 86 -9.71 3.93 10.86
N ILE A 87 -8.56 3.33 11.13
CA ILE A 87 -7.30 3.68 10.48
C ILE A 87 -7.29 3.11 9.06
N SER A 88 -7.22 3.98 8.08
CA SER A 88 -7.12 3.60 6.67
C SER A 88 -5.90 2.71 6.41
N GLY A 89 -6.13 1.58 5.74
CA GLY A 89 -5.08 0.56 5.51
C GLY A 89 -4.99 -0.51 6.61
N ALA A 90 -5.53 -0.23 7.81
CA ALA A 90 -5.61 -1.17 8.92
C ALA A 90 -7.05 -1.35 9.43
N THR A 91 -8.05 -1.27 8.54
CA THR A 91 -9.48 -1.26 8.90
C THR A 91 -9.91 -2.50 9.68
N ILE A 92 -9.41 -3.68 9.32
CA ILE A 92 -9.76 -4.94 10.03
C ILE A 92 -9.23 -4.90 11.45
N THR A 93 -7.97 -4.53 11.64
CA THR A 93 -7.36 -4.36 12.97
C THR A 93 -8.07 -3.27 13.77
N SER A 94 -8.40 -2.12 13.16
CA SER A 94 -9.15 -1.04 13.81
C SER A 94 -10.50 -1.53 14.33
N ASN A 95 -11.26 -2.22 13.52
CA ASN A 95 -12.54 -2.80 13.92
C ASN A 95 -12.38 -3.83 15.04
N ALA A 96 -11.35 -4.68 14.97
CA ALA A 96 -11.06 -5.65 16.03
C ALA A 96 -10.76 -4.97 17.36
N VAL A 97 -9.94 -3.91 17.37
CA VAL A 97 -9.62 -3.11 18.56
C VAL A 97 -10.90 -2.49 19.12
N ILE A 98 -11.72 -1.83 18.29
CA ILE A 98 -12.99 -1.22 18.71
C ILE A 98 -13.96 -2.27 19.28
N VAL A 99 -14.07 -3.44 18.65
CA VAL A 99 -14.95 -4.54 19.11
C VAL A 99 -14.47 -5.08 20.46
N ALA A 100 -13.17 -5.34 20.63
CA ALA A 100 -12.62 -5.81 21.91
C ALA A 100 -12.85 -4.79 23.03
N ILE A 101 -12.59 -3.50 22.76
CA ILE A 101 -12.85 -2.43 23.74
C ILE A 101 -14.35 -2.34 24.06
N THR A 102 -15.23 -2.47 23.06
CA THR A 102 -16.68 -2.46 23.25
C THR A 102 -17.12 -3.57 24.20
N GLU A 103 -16.60 -4.78 24.02
CA GLU A 103 -16.95 -5.93 24.88
C GLU A 103 -16.43 -5.74 26.32
N ALA A 104 -15.24 -5.16 26.50
CA ALA A 104 -14.71 -4.81 27.82
C ALA A 104 -15.55 -3.74 28.52
N LEU A 105 -15.98 -2.69 27.80
CA LEU A 105 -16.86 -1.65 28.33
C LEU A 105 -18.27 -2.14 28.66
N LYS A 106 -18.79 -3.11 27.92
CA LYS A 106 -20.05 -3.81 28.31
C LYS A 106 -19.92 -4.53 29.64
N GLN A 107 -18.79 -5.22 29.87
CA GLN A 107 -18.55 -5.89 31.17
C GLN A 107 -18.47 -4.87 32.31
N ALA A 108 -17.97 -3.66 32.05
CA ALA A 108 -17.95 -2.55 32.96
C ALA A 108 -19.33 -1.89 33.22
N GLY A 109 -20.39 -2.37 32.53
CA GLY A 109 -21.74 -1.79 32.65
C GLY A 109 -21.96 -0.53 31.83
N GLY A 110 -21.05 -0.20 30.89
CA GLY A 110 -21.15 0.99 30.02
C GLY A 110 -22.34 0.93 29.06
N ASN A 111 -23.03 2.05 28.86
CA ASN A 111 -24.08 2.20 27.86
C ASN A 111 -23.44 2.35 26.47
N ILE A 112 -23.35 1.24 25.73
CA ILE A 112 -22.66 1.18 24.45
C ILE A 112 -23.36 2.05 23.39
N ASP A 113 -24.68 2.17 23.42
CA ASP A 113 -25.41 3.00 22.45
C ASP A 113 -25.11 4.50 22.64
N GLU A 114 -24.89 4.92 23.88
CA GLU A 114 -24.42 6.28 24.17
C GLU A 114 -22.97 6.48 23.76
N LEU A 115 -22.09 5.53 24.08
CA LEU A 115 -20.69 5.59 23.72
C LEU A 115 -20.44 5.56 22.20
N LYS A 116 -21.38 5.02 21.41
CA LYS A 116 -21.33 5.04 19.93
C LYS A 116 -21.90 6.30 19.30
N LYS A 117 -22.52 7.19 20.08
CA LYS A 117 -22.94 8.48 19.54
C LYS A 117 -21.68 9.32 19.30
N LYS A 118 -21.50 9.83 18.06
CA LYS A 118 -20.48 10.86 17.84
C LYS A 118 -20.79 12.02 18.78
N SER A 119 -19.82 12.42 19.60
CA SER A 119 -19.89 13.73 20.24
C SER A 119 -20.08 14.73 19.09
N LYS A 120 -21.00 15.71 19.25
CA LYS A 120 -21.09 16.79 18.28
C LYS A 120 -19.66 17.31 18.11
N ASP A 121 -19.15 17.29 16.87
CA ASP A 121 -17.89 17.93 16.55
C ASP A 121 -17.96 19.35 17.14
N GLU A 122 -17.29 19.55 18.27
CA GLU A 122 -16.91 20.92 18.61
C GLU A 122 -16.00 21.32 17.45
N ASP A 123 -16.37 22.39 16.75
CA ASP A 123 -15.52 23.04 15.74
C ASP A 123 -14.19 23.40 16.42
N VAL A 124 -13.25 22.45 16.46
CA VAL A 124 -11.92 22.67 17.00
C VAL A 124 -11.28 23.69 16.09
N LYS A 125 -11.24 24.95 16.52
CA LYS A 125 -10.60 26.03 15.79
C LYS A 125 -9.13 25.65 15.59
N LYS A 126 -8.80 25.24 14.35
CA LYS A 126 -7.42 24.83 14.02
C LYS A 126 -6.49 26.03 14.14
N GLU A 127 -5.32 25.78 14.75
CA GLU A 127 -4.28 26.79 14.88
C GLU A 127 -3.54 27.02 13.57
N GLN A 128 -3.25 28.28 13.25
CA GLN A 128 -2.41 28.62 12.10
C GLN A 128 -0.95 28.43 12.47
N VAL A 129 -0.24 27.57 11.73
CA VAL A 129 1.18 27.26 11.96
C VAL A 129 1.99 27.56 10.70
N THR A 130 2.93 28.50 10.81
CA THR A 130 3.87 28.77 9.73
C THR A 130 5.20 28.05 10.00
N LYS A 131 5.73 27.34 8.99
CA LYS A 131 7.05 26.69 9.02
C LYS A 131 7.87 27.10 7.81
N GLU A 132 9.19 26.94 7.90
CA GLU A 132 10.13 27.15 6.81
C GLU A 132 11.16 26.02 6.78
N THR A 133 11.47 25.55 5.57
CA THR A 133 12.48 24.50 5.35
C THR A 133 13.18 24.72 4.00
N ASP A 134 14.22 23.94 3.68
CA ASP A 134 14.86 24.01 2.36
C ASP A 134 14.03 23.24 1.32
N VAL A 135 13.59 22.04 1.63
CA VAL A 135 12.80 21.18 0.73
C VAL A 135 11.56 20.65 1.45
N ILE A 136 10.41 20.76 0.79
CA ILE A 136 9.17 20.12 1.23
C ILE A 136 8.93 18.89 0.35
N VAL A 137 8.61 17.75 0.96
CA VAL A 137 8.20 16.54 0.25
C VAL A 137 6.76 16.23 0.59
N VAL A 138 5.90 16.03 -0.41
CA VAL A 138 4.49 15.68 -0.24
C VAL A 138 4.28 14.21 -0.53
N GLY A 139 3.99 13.42 0.51
CA GLY A 139 3.82 11.97 0.51
C GLY A 139 5.03 11.23 1.10
N ALA A 140 4.77 10.33 2.05
CA ALA A 140 5.78 9.51 2.72
C ALA A 140 5.78 8.05 2.24
N GLY A 141 5.48 7.81 0.97
CA GLY A 141 5.71 6.53 0.28
C GLY A 141 7.18 6.35 -0.12
N GLY A 142 7.50 5.27 -0.85
CA GLY A 142 8.89 4.98 -1.28
C GLY A 142 9.56 6.14 -2.00
N ALA A 143 8.89 6.79 -2.94
CA ALA A 143 9.45 7.91 -3.70
C ALA A 143 9.69 9.15 -2.83
N GLY A 144 8.72 9.52 -1.97
CA GLY A 144 8.86 10.68 -1.10
C GLY A 144 9.93 10.49 -0.04
N MET A 145 9.99 9.33 0.59
CA MET A 145 11.04 9.02 1.57
C MET A 145 12.43 8.97 0.92
N SER A 146 12.54 8.43 -0.31
CA SER A 146 13.80 8.46 -1.08
C SER A 146 14.22 9.89 -1.41
N ALA A 147 13.27 10.74 -1.83
CA ALA A 147 13.56 12.15 -2.10
C ALA A 147 13.98 12.91 -0.84
N ALA A 148 13.29 12.67 0.28
CA ALA A 148 13.60 13.31 1.55
C ALA A 148 15.00 12.95 2.06
N VAL A 149 15.34 11.64 2.01
CA VAL A 149 16.67 11.17 2.42
C VAL A 149 17.75 11.75 1.51
N ALA A 150 17.58 11.66 0.18
CA ALA A 150 18.57 12.14 -0.78
C ALA A 150 18.78 13.66 -0.69
N ALA A 151 17.73 14.43 -0.43
CA ALA A 151 17.87 15.87 -0.18
C ALA A 151 18.61 16.13 1.13
N ALA A 152 18.32 15.40 2.19
CA ALA A 152 18.97 15.57 3.49
C ALA A 152 20.45 15.11 3.47
N GLU A 153 20.81 14.08 2.69
CA GLU A 153 22.20 13.69 2.40
C GLU A 153 23.01 14.83 1.76
N LYS A 154 22.35 15.71 0.97
CA LYS A 154 22.96 16.94 0.40
C LYS A 154 22.96 18.12 1.38
N GLY A 155 22.56 17.91 2.63
CA GLY A 155 22.57 18.92 3.69
C GLY A 155 21.33 19.82 3.74
N ALA A 156 20.30 19.56 2.95
CA ALA A 156 19.04 20.31 3.01
C ALA A 156 18.23 19.94 4.27
N LYS A 157 17.56 20.94 4.87
CA LYS A 157 16.50 20.70 5.86
C LYS A 157 15.25 20.26 5.12
N VAL A 158 14.62 19.17 5.57
CA VAL A 158 13.48 18.56 4.88
C VAL A 158 12.30 18.38 5.81
N ILE A 159 11.11 18.77 5.33
CA ILE A 159 9.82 18.43 5.94
C ILE A 159 9.05 17.54 4.97
N VAL A 160 8.61 16.37 5.44
CA VAL A 160 7.73 15.45 4.71
C VAL A 160 6.31 15.59 5.25
N LEU A 161 5.33 15.73 4.36
CA LEU A 161 3.90 15.75 4.68
C LEU A 161 3.27 14.44 4.28
N GLU A 162 2.63 13.76 5.20
CA GLU A 162 1.88 12.53 4.95
C GLU A 162 0.46 12.65 5.52
N LYS A 163 -0.54 12.48 4.66
CA LYS A 163 -1.95 12.57 5.06
C LYS A 163 -2.44 11.39 5.91
N MET A 164 -1.71 10.27 5.83
CA MET A 164 -2.04 9.05 6.58
C MET A 164 -1.33 9.05 7.93
N PRO A 165 -1.79 8.22 8.88
CA PRO A 165 -1.19 8.13 10.21
C PRO A 165 0.17 7.40 10.23
N MET A 166 0.63 6.91 9.07
CA MET A 166 1.89 6.18 8.96
C MET A 166 2.55 6.40 7.60
N ILE A 167 3.86 6.22 7.54
CA ILE A 167 4.62 6.21 6.28
C ILE A 167 4.37 4.90 5.51
N GLY A 168 4.59 4.91 4.19
CA GLY A 168 4.62 3.68 3.40
C GLY A 168 3.81 3.73 2.10
N GLY A 169 2.61 4.28 2.13
CA GLY A 169 1.74 4.35 0.95
C GLY A 169 1.58 2.99 0.24
N ASN A 170 1.65 2.97 -1.10
CA ASN A 170 1.62 1.72 -1.87
C ASN A 170 2.89 0.88 -1.71
N THR A 171 4.02 1.49 -1.35
CA THR A 171 5.30 0.78 -1.20
C THR A 171 5.22 -0.31 -0.14
N ILE A 172 4.66 -0.02 1.05
CA ILE A 172 4.56 -1.00 2.13
C ILE A 172 3.63 -2.18 1.79
N ARG A 173 2.69 -1.97 0.85
CA ARG A 173 1.74 -2.99 0.36
C ARG A 173 2.26 -3.78 -0.84
N SER A 174 3.42 -3.43 -1.38
CA SER A 174 4.02 -4.10 -2.53
C SER A 174 4.49 -5.50 -2.19
N GLY A 175 4.66 -6.36 -3.20
CA GLY A 175 5.26 -7.69 -2.99
C GLY A 175 6.78 -7.67 -2.79
N GLY A 176 7.43 -6.51 -2.67
CA GLY A 176 8.86 -6.39 -2.39
C GLY A 176 9.80 -6.68 -3.56
N ALA A 177 9.28 -6.81 -4.78
CA ALA A 177 10.05 -7.15 -5.97
C ALA A 177 10.75 -5.92 -6.59
N TYR A 178 12.06 -5.97 -6.77
CA TYR A 178 12.91 -4.91 -7.30
C TYR A 178 13.69 -5.39 -8.52
N ASN A 179 13.39 -4.88 -9.71
CA ASN A 179 14.13 -5.21 -10.91
C ASN A 179 15.40 -4.37 -11.04
N ALA A 180 16.54 -5.05 -11.18
CA ALA A 180 17.81 -4.43 -11.53
C ALA A 180 18.69 -5.43 -12.28
N VAL A 181 19.46 -4.96 -13.23
CA VAL A 181 20.48 -5.77 -13.91
C VAL A 181 21.71 -5.82 -13.02
N ASP A 182 21.95 -7.00 -12.41
CA ASP A 182 23.12 -7.31 -11.58
C ASP A 182 23.90 -8.42 -12.26
N VAL A 183 24.74 -8.03 -13.22
CA VAL A 183 25.42 -8.96 -14.13
C VAL A 183 26.22 -10.02 -13.39
N GLU A 184 26.92 -9.66 -12.31
CA GLU A 184 27.72 -10.59 -11.53
C GLU A 184 26.84 -11.64 -10.84
N ARG A 185 25.82 -11.20 -10.14
CA ARG A 185 24.88 -12.07 -9.41
C ARG A 185 24.04 -12.92 -10.35
N GLN A 186 23.60 -12.36 -11.48
CA GLN A 186 22.84 -13.08 -12.49
C GLN A 186 23.69 -14.14 -13.18
N LYS A 187 24.93 -13.82 -13.58
CA LYS A 187 25.86 -14.76 -14.21
C LYS A 187 26.20 -15.94 -13.30
N ALA A 188 26.39 -15.69 -11.99
CA ALA A 188 26.62 -16.76 -11.00
C ALA A 188 25.43 -17.74 -10.89
N GLN A 189 24.23 -17.34 -11.34
CA GLN A 189 23.01 -18.14 -11.37
C GLN A 189 22.63 -18.62 -12.77
N GLY A 190 23.52 -18.49 -13.76
CA GLY A 190 23.29 -18.92 -15.14
C GLY A 190 22.30 -18.04 -15.91
N ILE A 191 22.09 -16.78 -15.48
CA ILE A 191 21.19 -15.84 -16.10
C ILE A 191 22.01 -14.83 -16.90
N GLU A 192 21.74 -14.71 -18.21
CA GLU A 192 22.31 -13.69 -19.07
C GLU A 192 21.36 -12.50 -19.16
N ASP A 193 21.81 -11.31 -18.77
CA ASP A 193 21.04 -10.09 -18.82
C ASP A 193 21.93 -8.88 -19.16
N SER A 194 21.29 -7.77 -19.58
CA SER A 194 21.98 -6.51 -19.86
C SER A 194 21.03 -5.32 -19.66
N ILE A 195 21.60 -4.13 -19.49
CA ILE A 195 20.86 -2.87 -19.44
C ILE A 195 20.04 -2.67 -20.71
N ASP A 196 20.64 -2.95 -21.89
CA ASP A 196 19.93 -2.81 -23.18
C ASP A 196 18.74 -3.76 -23.28
N LYS A 197 18.86 -5.00 -22.81
CA LYS A 197 17.75 -5.94 -22.74
C LYS A 197 16.66 -5.47 -21.79
N HIS A 198 17.02 -4.98 -20.61
CA HIS A 198 16.05 -4.42 -19.66
C HIS A 198 15.37 -3.18 -20.22
N TYR A 199 16.12 -2.28 -20.87
CA TYR A 199 15.57 -1.11 -21.55
C TYR A 199 14.58 -1.52 -22.66
N THR A 200 15.00 -2.39 -23.58
CA THR A 200 14.17 -2.84 -24.69
C THR A 200 12.87 -3.45 -24.18
N GLN A 201 12.95 -4.37 -23.21
CA GLN A 201 11.77 -5.00 -22.65
C GLN A 201 10.85 -4.01 -21.93
N THR A 202 11.41 -3.03 -21.20
CA THR A 202 10.63 -2.01 -20.49
C THR A 202 9.94 -1.07 -21.48
N TYR A 203 10.66 -0.59 -22.50
CA TYR A 203 10.15 0.33 -23.50
C TYR A 203 9.10 -0.32 -24.41
N GLU A 204 9.41 -1.50 -24.95
CA GLU A 204 8.46 -2.26 -25.78
C GLU A 204 7.30 -2.82 -24.96
N GLY A 205 7.58 -3.31 -23.74
CA GLY A 205 6.56 -3.77 -22.80
C GLY A 205 5.58 -2.67 -22.37
N GLY A 206 5.99 -1.40 -22.45
CA GLY A 206 5.17 -0.21 -22.30
C GLY A 206 4.56 0.31 -23.60
N ASP A 207 4.52 -0.50 -24.68
CA ASP A 207 4.00 -0.17 -26.02
C ASP A 207 4.72 1.01 -26.68
N LYS A 208 5.99 1.24 -26.34
CA LYS A 208 6.83 2.37 -26.80
C LYS A 208 6.23 3.75 -26.49
N LYS A 209 5.35 3.82 -25.48
CA LYS A 209 4.66 5.04 -25.05
C LYS A 209 5.34 5.72 -23.86
N GLY A 210 6.37 5.11 -23.28
CA GLY A 210 7.25 5.74 -22.30
C GLY A 210 8.20 6.74 -22.96
N GLU A 211 8.62 7.76 -22.22
CA GLU A 211 9.71 8.64 -22.66
C GLU A 211 11.04 7.89 -22.59
N SER A 212 11.65 7.67 -23.76
CA SER A 212 12.88 6.85 -23.92
C SER A 212 13.97 7.21 -22.90
N LYS A 213 14.19 8.50 -22.65
CA LYS A 213 15.19 9.00 -21.70
C LYS A 213 14.85 8.63 -20.26
N LEU A 214 13.58 8.71 -19.85
CA LEU A 214 13.15 8.33 -18.52
C LEU A 214 13.24 6.80 -18.32
N VAL A 215 12.85 6.02 -19.32
CA VAL A 215 13.02 4.56 -19.29
C VAL A 215 14.50 4.20 -19.12
N LYS A 216 15.40 4.88 -19.85
CA LYS A 216 16.84 4.67 -19.75
C LYS A 216 17.37 4.99 -18.36
N ILE A 217 17.00 6.13 -17.80
CA ILE A 217 17.36 6.52 -16.42
C ILE A 217 16.91 5.44 -15.42
N LEU A 218 15.67 4.94 -15.51
CA LEU A 218 15.17 3.89 -14.65
C LEU A 218 16.08 2.67 -14.67
N VAL A 219 16.35 2.12 -15.85
CA VAL A 219 17.05 0.82 -15.95
C VAL A 219 18.54 0.93 -15.64
N GLU A 220 19.19 2.05 -16.00
CA GLU A 220 20.61 2.29 -15.74
C GLU A 220 20.90 2.53 -14.25
N ASN A 221 19.97 3.14 -13.49
CA ASN A 221 20.19 3.50 -12.10
C ASN A 221 19.55 2.53 -11.09
N SER A 222 18.82 1.51 -11.55
CA SER A 222 18.13 0.57 -10.66
C SER A 222 19.10 -0.17 -9.72
N LEU A 223 20.25 -0.64 -10.22
CA LEU A 223 21.22 -1.36 -9.39
C LEU A 223 21.87 -0.45 -8.33
N GLU A 224 22.17 0.79 -8.70
CA GLU A 224 22.72 1.77 -7.76
C GLU A 224 21.69 2.14 -6.70
N GLY A 225 20.41 2.32 -7.08
CA GLY A 225 19.31 2.51 -6.13
C GLY A 225 19.17 1.36 -5.14
N LYS A 226 19.33 0.12 -5.60
CA LYS A 226 19.36 -1.06 -4.73
C LYS A 226 20.51 -1.01 -3.72
N LYS A 227 21.74 -0.74 -4.19
CA LYS A 227 22.93 -0.62 -3.33
C LYS A 227 22.80 0.51 -2.31
N TRP A 228 22.19 1.62 -2.72
CA TRP A 228 21.90 2.73 -1.81
C TRP A 228 20.95 2.30 -0.68
N LEU A 229 19.90 1.54 -0.96
CA LEU A 229 19.04 0.96 0.08
C LEU A 229 19.79 -0.01 0.99
N GLU A 230 20.67 -0.86 0.43
CA GLU A 230 21.50 -1.80 1.18
C GLU A 230 22.45 -1.07 2.14
N SER A 231 22.90 0.15 1.81
CA SER A 231 23.71 0.99 2.72
C SER A 231 22.94 1.47 3.97
N TYR A 232 21.61 1.31 3.98
CA TYR A 232 20.72 1.55 5.10
C TYR A 232 20.08 0.25 5.66
N ASP A 233 20.81 -0.87 5.50
CA ASP A 233 20.46 -2.20 6.00
C ASP A 233 19.25 -2.87 5.32
N MET A 234 18.81 -2.39 4.16
CA MET A 234 17.87 -3.16 3.34
C MET A 234 18.51 -4.49 2.93
N LYS A 235 17.74 -5.57 3.01
CA LYS A 235 18.21 -6.90 2.64
C LYS A 235 17.39 -7.48 1.49
N PHE A 236 18.08 -8.12 0.56
CA PHE A 236 17.49 -8.86 -0.53
C PHE A 236 17.92 -10.33 -0.48
N ASN A 237 17.03 -11.22 -0.89
CA ASN A 237 17.34 -12.63 -1.01
C ASN A 237 18.44 -12.86 -2.05
N ASP A 238 19.24 -13.90 -1.88
CA ASP A 238 20.35 -14.20 -2.79
C ASP A 238 19.89 -14.60 -4.18
N LYS A 239 18.77 -15.31 -4.27
CA LYS A 239 18.23 -15.80 -5.52
C LYS A 239 17.57 -14.68 -6.33
N ILE A 240 18.00 -14.53 -7.58
CA ILE A 240 17.33 -13.69 -8.56
C ILE A 240 16.18 -14.46 -9.18
N GLY A 241 15.01 -13.84 -9.27
CA GLY A 241 13.79 -14.44 -9.75
C GLY A 241 13.05 -13.61 -10.78
N SER A 242 11.81 -14.02 -11.03
CA SER A 242 10.84 -13.33 -11.88
C SER A 242 9.53 -13.17 -11.12
N VAL A 243 8.80 -12.09 -11.39
CA VAL A 243 7.42 -11.91 -10.93
C VAL A 243 6.50 -11.76 -12.14
N VAL A 244 5.20 -11.89 -11.95
CA VAL A 244 4.23 -11.79 -13.05
C VAL A 244 4.43 -10.50 -13.86
N GLY A 245 4.62 -10.67 -15.17
CA GLY A 245 4.86 -9.58 -16.12
C GLY A 245 6.25 -8.94 -16.05
N SER A 246 7.26 -9.58 -15.44
CA SER A 246 8.65 -9.08 -15.43
C SER A 246 9.40 -9.36 -16.73
N LEU A 247 8.97 -10.33 -17.52
CA LEU A 247 9.49 -10.79 -18.81
C LEU A 247 10.92 -11.38 -18.77
N TRP A 248 11.68 -11.22 -17.68
CA TRP A 248 13.03 -11.77 -17.54
C TRP A 248 13.42 -11.89 -16.04
N PRO A 249 14.26 -12.87 -15.67
CA PRO A 249 14.75 -13.01 -14.31
C PRO A 249 15.81 -11.94 -13.97
N ARG A 250 15.35 -10.84 -13.37
CA ARG A 250 16.16 -9.74 -12.80
C ARG A 250 15.59 -9.19 -11.51
N THR A 251 14.63 -9.90 -10.94
CA THR A 251 13.97 -9.45 -9.72
C THR A 251 14.79 -9.84 -8.50
N HIS A 252 15.22 -8.83 -7.74
CA HIS A 252 15.72 -8.96 -6.39
C HIS A 252 14.54 -8.88 -5.43
N GLN A 253 14.27 -9.97 -4.72
CA GLN A 253 13.17 -10.03 -3.77
C GLN A 253 13.64 -9.55 -2.41
N ALA A 254 12.90 -8.61 -1.80
CA ALA A 254 13.13 -8.19 -0.42
C ALA A 254 13.10 -9.41 0.53
N SER A 255 14.00 -9.42 1.53
CA SER A 255 14.02 -10.48 2.55
C SER A 255 12.89 -10.31 3.55
N ASP A 256 12.56 -9.08 3.91
CA ASP A 256 11.40 -8.77 4.73
C ASP A 256 10.12 -8.93 3.90
N PRO A 257 8.99 -9.32 4.53
CA PRO A 257 7.71 -9.44 3.86
C PRO A 257 7.24 -8.12 3.25
N ALA A 258 6.58 -8.20 2.10
CA ALA A 258 6.00 -7.05 1.41
C ALA A 258 7.04 -5.93 1.15
N GLY A 259 6.64 -4.68 1.31
CA GLY A 259 7.52 -3.51 1.19
C GLY A 259 8.07 -3.00 2.52
N ILE A 260 7.95 -3.78 3.60
CA ILE A 260 8.33 -3.38 4.96
C ILE A 260 9.83 -3.03 5.03
N GLY A 261 10.69 -3.86 4.46
CA GLY A 261 12.14 -3.63 4.46
C GLY A 261 12.54 -2.32 3.81
N TYR A 262 11.88 -1.92 2.71
CA TYR A 262 12.11 -0.61 2.07
C TYR A 262 11.80 0.54 3.01
N MET A 263 10.64 0.46 3.68
CA MET A 263 10.19 1.54 4.56
C MET A 263 11.03 1.63 5.83
N ASN A 264 11.48 0.50 6.38
CA ASN A 264 12.41 0.45 7.51
C ASN A 264 13.77 1.08 7.15
N ALA A 265 14.35 0.73 6.01
CA ALA A 265 15.61 1.30 5.55
C ALA A 265 15.49 2.82 5.32
N LEU A 266 14.45 3.26 4.63
CA LEU A 266 14.20 4.68 4.36
C LEU A 266 13.88 5.45 5.63
N LYS A 267 13.13 4.89 6.58
CA LYS A 267 12.87 5.52 7.89
C LYS A 267 14.15 5.66 8.70
N LYS A 268 14.97 4.61 8.76
CA LYS A 268 16.28 4.65 9.41
C LYS A 268 17.19 5.74 8.82
N ALA A 269 17.20 5.84 7.49
CA ALA A 269 17.95 6.89 6.79
C ALA A 269 17.40 8.30 7.11
N ALA A 270 16.09 8.47 7.10
CA ALA A 270 15.43 9.74 7.43
C ALA A 270 15.74 10.18 8.86
N ASP A 271 15.73 9.26 9.83
CA ASP A 271 16.07 9.54 11.23
C ASP A 271 17.54 9.95 11.37
N LYS A 272 18.46 9.22 10.71
CA LYS A 272 19.88 9.53 10.68
C LYS A 272 20.15 10.95 10.17
N HIS A 273 19.41 11.38 9.15
CA HIS A 273 19.55 12.68 8.52
C HIS A 273 18.58 13.75 9.09
N LYS A 274 17.85 13.44 10.18
CA LYS A 274 16.94 14.35 10.91
C LYS A 274 15.85 14.95 10.03
N VAL A 275 15.27 14.15 9.14
CA VAL A 275 14.10 14.54 8.34
C VAL A 275 12.89 14.67 9.24
N GLU A 276 12.19 15.80 9.22
CA GLU A 276 10.93 15.99 9.93
C GLU A 276 9.78 15.39 9.13
N ILE A 277 8.99 14.50 9.75
CA ILE A 277 7.83 13.86 9.11
C ILE A 277 6.57 14.26 9.87
N LEU A 278 5.64 14.93 9.19
CA LEU A 278 4.33 15.32 9.70
C LEU A 278 3.29 14.33 9.18
N LEU A 279 2.89 13.38 10.03
CA LEU A 279 1.80 12.44 9.76
C LEU A 279 0.44 13.10 9.99
N ASN A 280 -0.66 12.47 9.52
CA ASN A 280 -2.02 13.03 9.59
C ASN A 280 -2.09 14.47 9.08
N THR A 281 -1.24 14.82 8.09
CA THR A 281 -1.08 16.17 7.58
C THR A 281 -1.23 16.17 6.07
N LYS A 282 -2.43 16.53 5.60
CA LYS A 282 -2.82 16.54 4.19
C LYS A 282 -2.37 17.83 3.52
N ALA A 283 -1.49 17.75 2.52
CA ALA A 283 -1.23 18.87 1.61
C ALA A 283 -2.50 19.20 0.80
N THR A 284 -2.84 20.47 0.71
CA THR A 284 -4.09 20.95 0.09
C THR A 284 -3.86 21.88 -1.08
N GLU A 285 -2.75 22.64 -1.07
CA GLU A 285 -2.46 23.65 -2.10
C GLU A 285 -0.95 23.86 -2.24
N LEU A 286 -0.47 24.04 -3.48
CA LEU A 286 0.88 24.53 -3.76
C LEU A 286 0.88 26.06 -3.75
N ILE A 287 1.83 26.66 -3.02
CA ILE A 287 1.99 28.11 -2.93
C ILE A 287 2.88 28.58 -4.08
N MET A 288 2.36 29.48 -4.89
CA MET A 288 3.07 30.08 -6.02
C MET A 288 3.53 31.51 -5.70
N ASN A 289 4.74 31.85 -6.15
CA ASN A 289 5.23 33.23 -6.15
C ASN A 289 5.98 33.48 -7.46
N ASN A 290 5.54 34.46 -8.26
CA ASN A 290 6.16 34.84 -9.53
C ASN A 290 6.47 33.65 -10.47
N GLY A 291 5.54 32.68 -10.56
CA GLY A 291 5.68 31.49 -11.41
C GLY A 291 6.54 30.37 -10.83
N LYS A 292 7.11 30.53 -9.63
CA LYS A 292 7.85 29.50 -8.89
C LYS A 292 6.97 28.91 -7.78
N VAL A 293 7.05 27.59 -7.58
CA VAL A 293 6.47 26.93 -6.41
C VAL A 293 7.38 27.20 -5.21
N VAL A 294 6.83 27.82 -4.16
CA VAL A 294 7.60 28.28 -2.99
C VAL A 294 7.09 27.73 -1.66
N GLY A 295 6.13 26.80 -1.70
CA GLY A 295 5.62 26.21 -0.48
C GLY A 295 4.36 25.38 -0.68
N VAL A 296 3.80 24.94 0.45
CA VAL A 296 2.61 24.08 0.51
C VAL A 296 1.72 24.53 1.67
N LYS A 297 0.40 24.63 1.43
CA LYS A 297 -0.58 24.65 2.51
C LYS A 297 -0.99 23.22 2.85
N ALA A 298 -1.14 22.94 4.13
CA ALA A 298 -1.54 21.61 4.58
C ALA A 298 -2.47 21.69 5.80
N GLU A 299 -3.25 20.64 5.97
CA GLU A 299 -4.24 20.51 7.04
C GLU A 299 -3.93 19.27 7.88
N GLY A 300 -3.66 19.49 9.16
CA GLY A 300 -3.56 18.47 10.20
C GLY A 300 -4.82 18.40 11.05
N GLU A 301 -4.80 17.54 12.07
CA GLU A 301 -5.93 17.39 12.98
C GLU A 301 -6.26 18.69 13.74
N LYS A 302 -5.23 19.34 14.28
CA LYS A 302 -5.38 20.57 15.11
C LYS A 302 -4.78 21.81 14.46
N ASN A 303 -4.11 21.69 13.30
CA ASN A 303 -3.33 22.75 12.70
C ASN A 303 -3.68 22.97 11.22
N LEU A 304 -3.63 24.24 10.80
CA LEU A 304 -3.55 24.63 9.41
C LEU A 304 -2.14 25.14 9.16
N TYR A 305 -1.41 24.46 8.30
CA TYR A 305 -0.01 24.76 8.02
C TYR A 305 0.14 25.61 6.75
N GLU A 306 1.00 26.64 6.84
CA GLU A 306 1.63 27.27 5.69
C GLU A 306 3.14 27.00 5.79
N ILE A 307 3.65 26.12 4.91
CA ILE A 307 5.06 25.73 4.94
C ILE A 307 5.76 26.32 3.72
N LYS A 308 6.74 27.17 3.96
CA LYS A 308 7.56 27.81 2.92
C LYS A 308 8.81 27.00 2.64
N SER A 309 9.11 26.83 1.37
CA SER A 309 10.33 26.20 0.89
C SER A 309 11.32 27.25 0.39
N LYS A 310 12.56 27.18 0.83
CA LYS A 310 13.64 28.04 0.31
C LYS A 310 14.11 27.59 -1.08
N LYS A 311 13.98 26.31 -1.38
CA LYS A 311 14.52 25.70 -2.59
C LYS A 311 13.41 25.13 -3.46
N ALA A 312 12.76 24.02 -3.04
CA ALA A 312 11.82 23.31 -3.88
C ALA A 312 10.76 22.51 -3.10
N VAL A 313 9.71 22.15 -3.80
CA VAL A 313 8.69 21.16 -3.38
C VAL A 313 8.79 19.92 -4.27
N VAL A 314 8.88 18.75 -3.65
CA VAL A 314 8.85 17.45 -4.32
C VAL A 314 7.49 16.81 -4.08
N MET A 315 6.71 16.60 -5.15
CA MET A 315 5.43 15.89 -5.11
C MET A 315 5.66 14.40 -5.32
N ALA A 316 5.34 13.60 -4.31
CA ALA A 316 5.51 12.14 -4.31
C ALA A 316 4.30 11.44 -3.68
N SER A 317 3.10 11.98 -3.90
CA SER A 317 1.84 11.58 -3.24
C SER A 317 1.21 10.30 -3.80
N GLY A 318 1.89 9.61 -4.73
CA GLY A 318 1.40 8.40 -5.39
C GLY A 318 0.35 8.67 -6.47
N GLY A 319 -0.23 7.58 -7.00
CA GLY A 319 -1.19 7.61 -8.09
C GLY A 319 -2.63 7.85 -7.62
N PHE A 320 -3.60 7.47 -8.48
CA PHE A 320 -5.04 7.72 -8.25
C PHE A 320 -5.91 6.46 -8.32
N ALA A 321 -5.33 5.28 -8.22
CA ALA A 321 -6.05 4.01 -8.37
C ALA A 321 -7.16 3.75 -7.32
N ALA A 322 -7.09 4.39 -6.14
CA ALA A 322 -8.14 4.33 -5.13
C ALA A 322 -9.27 5.35 -5.36
N ASN A 323 -9.10 6.32 -6.24
CA ASN A 323 -10.10 7.32 -6.59
C ASN A 323 -10.97 6.82 -7.75
N VAL A 324 -12.19 6.34 -7.43
CA VAL A 324 -13.12 5.78 -8.43
C VAL A 324 -13.51 6.82 -9.48
N GLU A 325 -13.81 8.04 -9.07
CA GLU A 325 -14.20 9.13 -9.97
C GLU A 325 -13.07 9.45 -10.96
N MET A 326 -11.85 9.61 -10.45
CA MET A 326 -10.69 9.93 -11.29
C MET A 326 -10.35 8.81 -12.26
N ARG A 327 -10.34 7.54 -11.80
CA ARG A 327 -10.04 6.41 -12.69
C ARG A 327 -11.11 6.18 -13.74
N THR A 328 -12.40 6.37 -13.42
CA THR A 328 -13.51 6.25 -14.39
C THR A 328 -13.57 7.42 -15.38
N LYS A 329 -13.10 8.60 -14.99
CA LYS A 329 -12.93 9.74 -15.91
C LYS A 329 -12.02 9.38 -17.08
N TYR A 330 -10.92 8.66 -16.83
CA TYR A 330 -9.94 8.30 -17.86
C TYR A 330 -10.18 6.92 -18.47
N VAL A 331 -10.72 5.98 -17.70
CA VAL A 331 -11.04 4.61 -18.16
C VAL A 331 -12.43 4.23 -17.63
N PRO A 332 -13.49 4.46 -18.41
CA PRO A 332 -14.88 4.35 -17.96
C PRO A 332 -15.27 3.00 -17.34
N ASN A 333 -14.63 1.91 -17.78
CA ASN A 333 -14.95 0.56 -17.29
C ASN A 333 -14.36 0.25 -15.90
N LEU A 334 -13.50 1.12 -15.34
CA LEU A 334 -12.91 0.94 -14.01
C LEU A 334 -13.81 1.51 -12.91
N THR A 335 -15.04 1.02 -12.84
CA THR A 335 -16.08 1.46 -11.90
C THR A 335 -15.78 1.06 -10.45
N LYS A 336 -16.67 1.44 -9.53
CA LYS A 336 -16.59 1.05 -8.11
C LYS A 336 -16.58 -0.46 -7.88
N ASP A 337 -17.14 -1.25 -8.81
CA ASP A 337 -17.20 -2.70 -8.70
C ASP A 337 -15.84 -3.35 -8.97
N MET A 338 -14.94 -2.67 -9.68
CA MET A 338 -13.56 -3.10 -9.86
C MET A 338 -12.75 -2.76 -8.60
N LYS A 339 -12.33 -3.79 -7.85
CA LYS A 339 -11.50 -3.64 -6.64
C LYS A 339 -10.13 -3.03 -6.96
N THR A 340 -9.44 -2.54 -5.94
CA THR A 340 -8.07 -2.03 -6.08
C THR A 340 -7.16 -2.67 -5.03
N THR A 341 -5.91 -2.91 -5.40
CA THR A 341 -4.85 -3.33 -4.49
C THR A 341 -4.19 -2.16 -3.78
N ASN A 342 -4.56 -0.92 -4.15
CA ASN A 342 -3.89 0.28 -3.68
C ASN A 342 -4.25 0.65 -2.25
N HIS A 343 -3.32 1.40 -1.64
CA HIS A 343 -3.56 2.08 -0.38
C HIS A 343 -4.70 3.10 -0.55
N PRO A 344 -5.62 3.25 0.42
CA PRO A 344 -6.72 4.22 0.34
C PRO A 344 -6.25 5.67 0.10
N GLY A 345 -5.03 5.99 0.50
CA GLY A 345 -4.38 7.27 0.25
C GLY A 345 -4.03 7.57 -1.22
N ALA A 346 -4.10 6.60 -2.14
CA ALA A 346 -3.79 6.79 -3.56
C ALA A 346 -4.96 7.46 -4.30
N THR A 347 -5.25 8.72 -4.00
CA THR A 347 -6.43 9.47 -4.43
C THR A 347 -6.17 10.53 -5.51
N GLY A 348 -4.90 10.72 -5.94
CA GLY A 348 -4.55 11.67 -6.98
C GLY A 348 -4.51 13.15 -6.54
N ASP A 349 -4.52 13.43 -5.23
CA ASP A 349 -4.55 14.81 -4.72
C ASP A 349 -3.39 15.67 -5.28
N GLY A 350 -2.18 15.11 -5.37
CA GLY A 350 -1.01 15.80 -5.90
C GLY A 350 -1.10 16.09 -7.39
N ILE A 351 -1.76 15.21 -8.17
CA ILE A 351 -2.02 15.47 -9.61
C ILE A 351 -2.93 16.69 -9.74
N VAL A 352 -4.00 16.74 -8.95
CA VAL A 352 -4.94 17.89 -8.95
C VAL A 352 -4.23 19.19 -8.52
N MET A 353 -3.36 19.13 -7.51
CA MET A 353 -2.58 20.29 -7.08
C MET A 353 -1.59 20.75 -8.17
N GLY A 354 -0.92 19.82 -8.84
CA GLY A 354 0.00 20.11 -9.94
C GLY A 354 -0.71 20.74 -11.14
N GLU A 355 -1.87 20.20 -11.53
CA GLU A 355 -2.67 20.75 -12.63
C GLU A 355 -3.12 22.20 -12.35
N LYS A 356 -3.48 22.52 -11.10
CA LYS A 356 -3.85 23.88 -10.69
C LYS A 356 -2.73 24.92 -10.84
N VAL A 357 -1.47 24.50 -10.75
CA VAL A 357 -0.31 25.38 -10.96
C VAL A 357 0.25 25.30 -12.38
N GLY A 358 -0.48 24.67 -13.30
CA GLY A 358 -0.17 24.65 -14.73
C GLY A 358 0.66 23.45 -15.21
N ALA A 359 0.85 22.42 -14.38
CA ALA A 359 1.56 21.22 -14.81
C ALA A 359 0.85 20.50 -15.96
N ASP A 360 1.62 19.94 -16.88
CA ASP A 360 1.16 19.04 -17.93
C ASP A 360 0.98 17.62 -17.38
N LEU A 361 -0.01 16.91 -17.90
CA LEU A 361 -0.32 15.51 -17.53
C LEU A 361 -0.10 14.62 -18.76
N VAL A 362 0.46 13.44 -18.54
CA VAL A 362 0.71 12.47 -19.61
C VAL A 362 0.27 11.06 -19.20
N GLY A 363 -0.33 10.32 -20.14
CA GLY A 363 -0.67 8.90 -19.98
C GLY A 363 -1.74 8.59 -18.94
N MET A 364 -2.63 9.53 -18.65
CA MET A 364 -3.67 9.38 -17.60
C MET A 364 -4.64 8.21 -17.88
N GLU A 365 -4.78 7.82 -19.14
CA GLU A 365 -5.56 6.67 -19.59
C GLU A 365 -4.87 5.33 -19.35
N TYR A 366 -3.58 5.33 -18.99
CA TYR A 366 -2.83 4.09 -18.76
C TYR A 366 -2.97 3.66 -17.30
N ILE A 367 -3.94 2.80 -17.04
CA ILE A 367 -4.19 2.23 -15.71
C ILE A 367 -4.02 0.72 -15.78
N GLN A 368 -3.05 0.20 -15.03
CA GLN A 368 -2.73 -1.22 -15.01
C GLN A 368 -3.63 -1.98 -14.04
N LEU A 369 -4.15 -3.12 -14.48
CA LEU A 369 -4.74 -4.12 -13.62
C LEU A 369 -3.69 -5.15 -13.18
N LEU A 370 -3.81 -5.65 -11.95
CA LEU A 370 -3.08 -6.81 -11.47
C LEU A 370 -3.93 -8.06 -11.72
N PRO A 371 -3.44 -9.04 -12.49
CA PRO A 371 -4.22 -10.23 -12.81
C PRO A 371 -4.44 -11.17 -11.62
N MET A 372 -3.65 -11.03 -10.57
CA MET A 372 -3.56 -11.99 -9.45
C MET A 372 -4.16 -11.44 -8.14
N ALA A 373 -5.08 -10.49 -8.21
CA ALA A 373 -5.71 -9.94 -7.01
C ALA A 373 -6.63 -10.97 -6.34
N ILE A 374 -6.75 -10.84 -5.02
CA ILE A 374 -7.56 -11.65 -4.13
C ILE A 374 -7.87 -10.81 -2.88
N GLU A 375 -8.94 -11.11 -2.14
CA GLU A 375 -9.32 -10.35 -0.94
C GLU A 375 -8.26 -10.40 0.17
N LEU A 376 -7.65 -11.56 0.33
CA LEU A 376 -6.45 -11.80 1.12
C LEU A 376 -5.31 -12.14 0.18
N THR A 377 -4.23 -12.73 0.66
CA THR A 377 -3.13 -13.15 -0.19
C THR A 377 -3.22 -14.64 -0.52
N GLY A 378 -2.56 -15.09 -1.57
CA GLY A 378 -2.49 -16.49 -1.95
C GLY A 378 -1.14 -17.13 -1.60
N PRO A 379 -0.92 -18.40 -1.96
CA PRO A 379 0.30 -19.14 -1.62
C PRO A 379 1.58 -18.51 -2.18
N THR A 380 1.49 -17.83 -3.30
CA THR A 380 2.62 -17.16 -3.97
C THR A 380 2.14 -16.15 -5.00
N ILE A 381 2.99 -15.19 -5.31
CA ILE A 381 2.87 -14.30 -6.47
C ILE A 381 3.73 -14.76 -7.66
N ASN A 382 4.42 -15.88 -7.52
CA ASN A 382 5.29 -16.43 -8.55
C ASN A 382 4.49 -17.31 -9.52
N VAL A 383 4.63 -17.07 -10.82
CA VAL A 383 3.96 -17.82 -11.87
C VAL A 383 4.79 -18.95 -12.48
N GLU A 384 6.08 -19.08 -12.11
CA GLU A 384 7.01 -20.02 -12.75
C GLU A 384 6.54 -21.49 -12.68
N ASN A 385 5.91 -21.89 -11.58
CA ASN A 385 5.38 -23.24 -11.32
C ASN A 385 3.88 -23.20 -11.06
N SER A 386 3.16 -22.39 -11.81
CA SER A 386 1.72 -22.20 -11.65
C SER A 386 1.04 -22.30 -13.00
N ILE A 387 -0.20 -22.77 -13.02
CA ILE A 387 -1.09 -22.64 -14.16
C ILE A 387 -2.37 -21.90 -13.77
N PHE A 388 -2.95 -21.21 -14.74
CA PHE A 388 -4.24 -20.53 -14.61
C PHE A 388 -5.31 -21.35 -15.30
N ILE A 389 -6.32 -21.81 -14.55
CA ILE A 389 -7.45 -22.53 -15.09
C ILE A 389 -8.74 -21.76 -14.90
N ASN A 390 -9.64 -21.85 -15.86
CA ASN A 390 -10.97 -21.29 -15.75
C ASN A 390 -11.91 -22.20 -14.90
N LYS A 391 -13.16 -21.81 -14.74
CA LYS A 391 -14.16 -22.56 -13.96
C LYS A 391 -14.54 -23.92 -14.61
N GLU A 392 -14.15 -24.14 -15.84
CA GLU A 392 -14.26 -25.41 -16.55
C GLU A 392 -13.03 -26.31 -16.37
N GLY A 393 -12.01 -25.87 -15.62
CA GLY A 393 -10.79 -26.62 -15.34
C GLY A 393 -9.73 -26.58 -16.46
N ASN A 394 -9.90 -25.72 -17.46
CA ASN A 394 -9.01 -25.61 -18.62
C ASN A 394 -8.04 -24.44 -18.49
N ARG A 395 -6.77 -24.64 -18.87
CA ARG A 395 -5.82 -23.53 -19.13
C ARG A 395 -6.32 -22.70 -20.30
N PHE A 396 -6.13 -21.39 -20.26
CA PHE A 396 -6.66 -20.47 -21.26
C PHE A 396 -5.68 -19.39 -21.72
N ILE A 397 -4.48 -19.29 -21.11
CA ILE A 397 -3.48 -18.26 -21.41
C ILE A 397 -2.08 -18.73 -21.04
N ASN A 398 -1.06 -18.08 -21.63
CA ASN A 398 0.31 -18.08 -21.15
C ASN A 398 0.41 -17.28 -19.85
N GLU A 399 0.77 -17.92 -18.74
CA GLU A 399 0.80 -17.34 -17.40
C GLU A 399 1.99 -16.38 -17.16
N ASP A 400 3.02 -16.41 -17.99
CA ASP A 400 4.15 -15.47 -17.95
C ASP A 400 4.02 -14.27 -18.91
N ASN A 401 2.82 -14.07 -19.45
CA ASN A 401 2.53 -12.98 -20.35
C ASN A 401 2.48 -11.61 -19.62
N ARG A 402 2.38 -10.56 -20.39
CA ARG A 402 2.15 -9.18 -19.91
C ARG A 402 0.88 -9.12 -19.07
N ARG A 403 0.88 -8.27 -18.03
CA ARG A 403 -0.25 -8.13 -17.10
C ARG A 403 -1.54 -7.70 -17.78
N ASP A 404 -1.48 -6.78 -18.75
CA ASP A 404 -2.63 -6.33 -19.53
C ASP A 404 -3.26 -7.48 -20.32
N LYS A 405 -2.44 -8.32 -20.97
CA LYS A 405 -2.92 -9.49 -21.72
C LYS A 405 -3.52 -10.56 -20.82
N LEU A 406 -2.91 -10.79 -19.66
CA LEU A 406 -3.47 -11.67 -18.63
C LEU A 406 -4.85 -11.18 -18.16
N CYS A 407 -4.96 -9.90 -17.80
CA CYS A 407 -6.22 -9.31 -17.34
C CYS A 407 -7.31 -9.34 -18.42
N GLU A 408 -6.96 -9.04 -19.67
CA GLU A 408 -7.88 -9.14 -20.83
C GLU A 408 -8.43 -10.56 -20.99
N ALA A 409 -7.57 -11.57 -20.91
CA ALA A 409 -7.98 -12.97 -21.02
C ALA A 409 -8.80 -13.45 -19.83
N ILE A 410 -8.46 -13.03 -18.60
CA ILE A 410 -9.20 -13.37 -17.37
C ILE A 410 -10.60 -12.75 -17.39
N LEU A 411 -10.73 -11.49 -17.79
CA LEU A 411 -12.03 -10.81 -17.88
C LEU A 411 -12.98 -11.42 -18.89
N LYS A 412 -12.46 -12.19 -19.87
CA LYS A 412 -13.28 -13.00 -20.81
C LYS A 412 -13.74 -14.32 -20.21
N GLN A 413 -13.18 -14.77 -19.08
CA GLN A 413 -13.63 -15.97 -18.40
C GLN A 413 -14.92 -15.71 -17.60
N LYS A 414 -15.61 -16.78 -17.21
CA LYS A 414 -16.83 -16.70 -16.41
C LYS A 414 -16.57 -15.91 -15.12
N ASP A 415 -17.37 -14.89 -14.87
CA ASP A 415 -17.31 -13.96 -13.74
C ASP A 415 -15.98 -13.16 -13.65
N GLY A 416 -15.16 -13.13 -14.72
CA GLY A 416 -13.85 -12.48 -14.70
C GLY A 416 -12.88 -13.08 -13.68
N GLN A 417 -12.98 -14.39 -13.43
CA GLN A 417 -12.25 -15.11 -12.39
C GLN A 417 -11.56 -16.36 -12.93
N TYR A 418 -10.54 -16.81 -12.22
CA TYR A 418 -9.81 -18.04 -12.51
C TYR A 418 -9.23 -18.66 -11.23
N TYR A 419 -8.84 -19.91 -11.30
CA TYR A 419 -8.04 -20.56 -10.25
C TYR A 419 -6.57 -20.60 -10.65
N MET A 420 -5.70 -20.16 -9.74
CA MET A 420 -4.26 -20.39 -9.83
C MET A 420 -3.95 -21.69 -9.10
N ILE A 421 -3.34 -22.65 -9.82
CA ILE A 421 -2.99 -23.98 -9.31
C ILE A 421 -1.50 -24.04 -9.05
N ASN A 422 -1.13 -24.53 -7.87
CA ASN A 422 0.23 -24.74 -7.41
C ASN A 422 0.41 -26.12 -6.78
N ASP A 423 1.66 -26.54 -6.60
CA ASP A 423 2.00 -27.73 -5.80
C ASP A 423 2.96 -27.38 -4.65
N SER A 424 3.33 -28.38 -3.86
CA SER A 424 4.17 -28.20 -2.67
C SER A 424 5.60 -27.70 -2.97
N GLN A 425 6.05 -27.74 -4.23
CA GLN A 425 7.41 -27.36 -4.61
C GLN A 425 7.64 -25.84 -4.51
N ILE A 426 6.58 -25.03 -4.66
CA ILE A 426 6.68 -23.55 -4.61
C ILE A 426 5.94 -22.92 -3.45
N VAL A 427 5.06 -23.66 -2.79
CA VAL A 427 4.30 -23.16 -1.64
C VAL A 427 5.16 -23.29 -0.39
N LYS A 428 5.54 -22.15 0.17
CA LYS A 428 6.33 -22.05 1.41
C LYS A 428 5.39 -22.00 2.62
N GLU A 429 5.95 -22.05 3.82
CA GLU A 429 5.17 -21.86 5.06
C GLU A 429 4.53 -20.45 5.12
N THR A 430 5.29 -19.45 4.67
CA THR A 430 4.88 -18.04 4.62
C THR A 430 5.06 -17.51 3.20
N ASN A 431 4.08 -16.78 2.70
CA ASN A 431 4.16 -16.16 1.38
C ASN A 431 5.02 -14.88 1.37
N GLU A 432 5.15 -14.25 0.21
CA GLU A 432 5.96 -13.05 0.00
C GLU A 432 5.40 -11.80 0.72
N LEU A 433 4.15 -11.84 1.19
CA LEU A 433 3.48 -10.77 1.93
C LEU A 433 3.47 -11.01 3.45
N GLY A 434 4.04 -12.14 3.90
CA GLY A 434 4.18 -12.48 5.31
C GLY A 434 3.03 -13.30 5.89
N ASP A 435 2.04 -13.73 5.07
CA ASP A 435 0.93 -14.54 5.57
C ASP A 435 1.32 -16.02 5.65
N LYS A 436 0.90 -16.68 6.71
CA LYS A 436 1.05 -18.12 6.85
C LYS A 436 0.02 -18.86 6.01
N ILE A 437 0.50 -19.80 5.20
CA ILE A 437 -0.38 -20.58 4.31
C ILE A 437 -1.38 -21.44 5.09
N SER A 438 -1.00 -21.96 6.26
CA SER A 438 -1.93 -22.68 7.15
C SER A 438 -3.14 -21.84 7.54
N GLU A 439 -2.91 -20.56 7.89
CA GLU A 439 -3.99 -19.64 8.25
C GLU A 439 -4.89 -19.28 7.05
N LEU A 440 -4.31 -19.17 5.85
CA LEU A 440 -5.09 -18.94 4.62
C LEU A 440 -5.95 -20.15 4.23
N ILE A 441 -5.48 -21.36 4.53
CA ILE A 441 -6.25 -22.61 4.37
C ILE A 441 -7.42 -22.63 5.35
N GLU A 442 -7.18 -22.36 6.63
CA GLU A 442 -8.23 -22.30 7.67
C GLU A 442 -9.30 -21.26 7.35
N LYS A 443 -8.91 -20.11 6.80
CA LYS A 443 -9.83 -19.07 6.31
C LYS A 443 -10.56 -19.45 5.02
N GLY A 444 -10.23 -20.59 4.40
CA GLY A 444 -10.83 -21.07 3.15
C GLY A 444 -10.42 -20.33 1.88
N VAL A 445 -9.45 -19.42 1.98
CA VAL A 445 -8.90 -18.66 0.84
C VAL A 445 -8.05 -19.54 -0.05
N VAL A 446 -7.24 -20.41 0.54
CA VAL A 446 -6.43 -21.41 -0.14
C VAL A 446 -7.12 -22.77 0.03
N LYS A 447 -7.43 -23.43 -1.08
CA LYS A 447 -7.85 -24.83 -1.08
C LYS A 447 -6.63 -25.71 -1.19
N LYS A 448 -6.52 -26.71 -0.31
CA LYS A 448 -5.43 -27.70 -0.27
C LYS A 448 -6.02 -29.10 -0.38
N ALA A 449 -5.39 -29.95 -1.17
CA ALA A 449 -5.74 -31.37 -1.29
C ALA A 449 -4.51 -32.22 -1.58
N ASP A 450 -4.55 -33.49 -1.23
CA ASP A 450 -3.40 -34.39 -1.41
C ASP A 450 -3.23 -34.85 -2.86
N ASN A 451 -4.31 -34.78 -3.65
CA ASN A 451 -4.31 -35.13 -5.07
C ASN A 451 -5.21 -34.19 -5.89
N LEU A 452 -5.06 -34.23 -7.23
CA LEU A 452 -5.81 -33.37 -8.15
C LEU A 452 -7.31 -33.66 -8.18
N ASP A 453 -7.72 -34.90 -7.93
CA ASP A 453 -9.14 -35.29 -7.93
C ASP A 453 -9.88 -34.62 -6.75
N GLU A 454 -9.29 -34.64 -5.58
CA GLU A 454 -9.78 -33.93 -4.40
C GLU A 454 -9.74 -32.42 -4.58
N LEU A 455 -8.66 -31.88 -5.16
CA LEU A 455 -8.54 -30.45 -5.41
C LEU A 455 -9.64 -29.97 -6.37
N ALA A 456 -9.88 -30.70 -7.48
CA ALA A 456 -10.94 -30.38 -8.44
C ALA A 456 -12.33 -30.34 -7.77
N LYS A 457 -12.62 -31.30 -6.92
CA LYS A 457 -13.87 -31.35 -6.12
C LYS A 457 -13.95 -30.15 -5.16
N ALA A 458 -12.86 -29.82 -4.47
CA ALA A 458 -12.80 -28.71 -3.50
C ALA A 458 -13.04 -27.32 -4.14
N ILE A 459 -12.69 -27.16 -5.43
CA ILE A 459 -12.89 -25.90 -6.17
C ILE A 459 -14.07 -25.95 -7.16
N GLY A 460 -14.75 -27.10 -7.27
CA GLY A 460 -15.95 -27.23 -8.10
C GLY A 460 -15.68 -27.22 -9.61
N VAL A 461 -14.53 -27.76 -10.07
CA VAL A 461 -14.21 -27.90 -11.49
C VAL A 461 -14.25 -29.37 -11.94
N PRO A 462 -14.46 -29.67 -13.24
CA PRO A 462 -14.39 -31.03 -13.76
C PRO A 462 -13.01 -31.66 -13.52
N VAL A 463 -12.98 -32.82 -12.87
CA VAL A 463 -11.73 -33.52 -12.50
C VAL A 463 -10.87 -33.80 -13.73
N GLU A 464 -11.45 -34.34 -14.80
CA GLU A 464 -10.74 -34.74 -16.00
C GLU A 464 -10.09 -33.52 -16.70
N ASN A 465 -10.76 -32.36 -16.68
CA ASN A 465 -10.22 -31.15 -17.28
C ASN A 465 -9.03 -30.60 -16.48
N LEU A 466 -9.10 -30.57 -15.15
CA LEU A 466 -7.98 -30.16 -14.30
C LEU A 466 -6.77 -31.08 -14.50
N LYS A 467 -7.00 -32.41 -14.46
CA LYS A 467 -5.93 -33.40 -14.67
C LYS A 467 -5.29 -33.24 -16.04
N LYS A 468 -6.09 -33.09 -17.10
CA LYS A 468 -5.61 -32.83 -18.47
C LYS A 468 -4.78 -31.55 -18.55
N SER A 469 -5.23 -30.44 -17.94
CA SER A 469 -4.52 -29.16 -17.92
C SER A 469 -3.14 -29.28 -17.25
N VAL A 470 -3.07 -30.00 -16.13
CA VAL A 470 -1.81 -30.26 -15.42
C VAL A 470 -0.90 -31.19 -16.23
N GLU A 471 -1.43 -32.26 -16.82
CA GLU A 471 -0.68 -33.19 -17.66
C GLU A 471 -0.08 -32.52 -18.89
N GLU A 472 -0.87 -31.69 -19.59
CA GLU A 472 -0.42 -30.93 -20.77
C GLU A 472 0.67 -29.93 -20.37
N PHE A 473 0.52 -29.22 -19.23
CA PHE A 473 1.56 -28.35 -18.69
C PHE A 473 2.84 -29.13 -18.37
N ASN A 474 2.74 -30.27 -17.70
CA ASN A 474 3.91 -31.08 -17.33
C ASN A 474 4.66 -31.62 -18.55
N LYS A 475 3.95 -32.01 -19.62
CA LYS A 475 4.54 -32.38 -20.93
C LYS A 475 5.23 -31.18 -21.60
N ALA A 476 4.66 -29.98 -21.45
CA ALA A 476 5.22 -28.76 -21.99
C ALA A 476 6.50 -28.32 -21.26
N VAL A 477 6.60 -28.57 -19.96
CA VAL A 477 7.84 -28.33 -19.18
C VAL A 477 9.01 -29.12 -19.75
N ASP A 478 8.82 -30.40 -20.11
CA ASP A 478 9.85 -31.25 -20.73
C ASP A 478 10.26 -30.73 -22.11
N LYS A 479 9.29 -30.27 -22.89
CA LYS A 479 9.51 -29.77 -24.27
C LYS A 479 9.93 -28.31 -24.32
N LYS A 480 9.81 -27.56 -23.23
CA LYS A 480 9.96 -26.10 -23.15
C LYS A 480 9.11 -25.36 -24.20
N SER A 481 7.91 -25.87 -24.46
CA SER A 481 6.98 -25.32 -25.46
C SER A 481 5.55 -25.78 -25.20
N ASP A 482 4.57 -24.89 -25.36
CA ASP A 482 3.13 -25.19 -25.32
C ASP A 482 2.35 -24.41 -26.37
N ALA A 483 1.04 -24.68 -26.45
CA ALA A 483 0.13 -24.00 -27.39
C ALA A 483 -0.09 -22.50 -27.05
N PHE A 484 0.30 -22.06 -25.86
CA PHE A 484 0.10 -20.68 -25.38
C PHE A 484 1.34 -19.79 -25.59
N GLY A 485 2.50 -20.35 -25.98
CA GLY A 485 3.75 -19.61 -26.18
C GLY A 485 4.41 -19.19 -24.88
N ARG A 486 4.30 -20.00 -23.82
CA ARG A 486 4.99 -19.75 -22.54
C ARG A 486 6.51 -19.83 -22.72
N GLY A 487 7.24 -18.90 -22.11
CA GLY A 487 8.70 -18.80 -22.22
C GLY A 487 9.46 -19.24 -20.97
N VAL A 488 8.83 -19.21 -19.78
CA VAL A 488 9.46 -19.55 -18.50
C VAL A 488 9.03 -20.93 -18.03
N TRP A 489 9.99 -21.85 -17.94
CA TRP A 489 9.81 -23.25 -17.59
C TRP A 489 10.74 -23.63 -16.43
N LYS A 490 10.20 -24.15 -15.32
CA LYS A 490 10.98 -24.64 -14.19
C LYS A 490 10.62 -26.05 -13.81
N ASN A 491 9.62 -26.23 -12.96
CA ASN A 491 9.22 -27.52 -12.42
C ASN A 491 7.84 -27.92 -12.95
N LYS A 492 7.58 -29.21 -12.98
CA LYS A 492 6.26 -29.79 -13.18
C LYS A 492 5.40 -29.54 -11.94
N ILE A 493 4.08 -29.59 -12.12
CA ILE A 493 3.10 -29.63 -11.04
C ILE A 493 2.77 -31.10 -10.78
N GLU A 494 3.49 -31.75 -9.87
CA GLU A 494 3.41 -33.21 -9.66
C GLU A 494 3.58 -33.66 -8.22
N LYS A 495 3.97 -32.73 -7.30
CA LYS A 495 4.24 -33.10 -5.90
C LYS A 495 3.15 -32.54 -4.98
N GLY A 496 2.24 -33.43 -4.57
CA GLY A 496 1.25 -33.07 -3.55
C GLY A 496 1.86 -32.64 -2.21
N PRO A 497 1.13 -31.92 -1.38
CA PRO A 497 -0.23 -31.45 -1.62
C PRO A 497 -0.30 -30.37 -2.73
N PHE A 498 -1.47 -30.32 -3.36
CA PHE A 498 -1.79 -29.32 -4.37
C PHE A 498 -2.64 -28.20 -3.77
N TYR A 499 -2.53 -27.01 -4.36
CA TYR A 499 -3.18 -25.80 -3.86
C TYR A 499 -3.90 -25.06 -4.98
N ALA A 500 -5.05 -24.47 -4.65
CA ALA A 500 -5.78 -23.61 -5.56
C ALA A 500 -6.25 -22.34 -4.86
N THR A 501 -6.18 -21.21 -5.58
CA THR A 501 -6.75 -19.92 -5.13
C THR A 501 -7.58 -19.29 -6.21
N LEU A 502 -8.78 -18.82 -5.86
CA LEU A 502 -9.63 -18.05 -6.75
C LEU A 502 -9.09 -16.62 -6.85
N ARG A 503 -8.86 -16.12 -8.07
CA ARG A 503 -8.28 -14.82 -8.33
C ARG A 503 -9.06 -14.03 -9.39
N TYR A 504 -8.84 -12.70 -9.40
CA TYR A 504 -9.49 -11.77 -10.31
C TYR A 504 -8.57 -10.56 -10.60
N PRO A 505 -8.78 -9.83 -11.71
CA PRO A 505 -8.09 -8.58 -11.95
C PRO A 505 -8.55 -7.47 -11.00
N ALA A 506 -7.61 -6.64 -10.54
CA ALA A 506 -7.92 -5.45 -9.76
C ALA A 506 -7.07 -4.27 -10.19
N VAL A 507 -7.58 -3.05 -10.03
CA VAL A 507 -6.81 -1.82 -10.31
C VAL A 507 -5.58 -1.78 -9.41
N HIS A 508 -4.39 -1.58 -10.03
CA HIS A 508 -3.13 -1.79 -9.35
C HIS A 508 -2.14 -0.64 -9.44
N HIS A 509 -1.98 -0.04 -10.62
CA HIS A 509 -0.98 1.01 -10.82
C HIS A 509 -1.48 2.01 -11.87
N THR A 510 -1.27 3.29 -11.62
CA THR A 510 -1.53 4.35 -12.59
C THR A 510 -0.20 4.77 -13.21
N MET A 511 -0.03 4.58 -14.55
CA MET A 511 1.21 4.95 -15.23
C MET A 511 1.20 6.39 -15.72
N GLY A 512 0.06 7.07 -15.63
CA GLY A 512 -0.11 8.47 -15.96
C GLY A 512 0.00 9.39 -14.75
N GLY A 513 0.36 10.64 -14.99
CA GLY A 513 0.52 11.66 -13.97
C GLY A 513 1.22 12.90 -14.48
N LEU A 514 1.88 13.62 -13.57
CA LEU A 514 2.65 14.82 -13.85
C LEU A 514 3.78 14.51 -14.84
N LYS A 515 3.89 15.32 -15.88
CA LYS A 515 4.98 15.23 -16.85
C LYS A 515 6.27 15.79 -16.28
N ILE A 516 7.35 15.04 -16.38
CA ILE A 516 8.67 15.42 -15.84
C ILE A 516 9.75 15.34 -16.91
N ASN A 517 10.85 16.04 -16.67
CA ASN A 517 12.09 15.88 -17.44
C ASN A 517 13.06 14.90 -16.74
N GLU A 518 14.26 14.72 -17.30
CA GLU A 518 15.30 13.82 -16.78
C GLU A 518 15.83 14.21 -15.39
N LYS A 519 15.59 15.46 -14.95
CA LYS A 519 15.91 15.96 -13.61
C LYS A 519 14.73 15.90 -12.64
N THR A 520 13.64 15.24 -13.06
CA THR A 520 12.38 15.16 -12.29
C THR A 520 11.67 16.50 -12.05
N GLN A 521 12.06 17.55 -12.78
CA GLN A 521 11.37 18.84 -12.74
C GLN A 521 10.04 18.71 -13.48
N VAL A 522 8.96 19.21 -12.89
CA VAL A 522 7.63 19.20 -13.49
C VAL A 522 7.56 20.20 -14.64
N LEU A 523 6.96 19.76 -15.75
CA LEU A 523 6.80 20.57 -16.95
C LEU A 523 5.38 21.13 -17.05
N ASP A 524 5.26 22.33 -17.57
CA ASP A 524 3.98 22.93 -17.94
C ASP A 524 3.50 22.42 -19.33
N LYS A 525 2.30 22.82 -19.73
CA LYS A 525 1.68 22.44 -21.02
C LYS A 525 2.47 22.93 -22.25
N SER A 526 3.39 23.87 -22.09
CA SER A 526 4.30 24.33 -23.15
C SER A 526 5.63 23.58 -23.15
N GLY A 527 5.82 22.63 -22.23
CA GLY A 527 7.06 21.86 -22.06
C GLY A 527 8.15 22.60 -21.28
N LYS A 528 7.85 23.74 -20.66
CA LYS A 528 8.79 24.49 -19.82
C LYS A 528 8.75 23.98 -18.37
N VAL A 529 9.88 24.05 -17.69
CA VAL A 529 9.98 23.72 -16.27
C VAL A 529 9.15 24.70 -15.44
N ILE A 530 8.37 24.20 -14.49
CA ILE A 530 7.78 24.98 -13.40
C ILE A 530 8.84 25.08 -12.30
N PRO A 531 9.45 26.26 -12.08
CA PRO A 531 10.56 26.40 -11.14
C PRO A 531 10.16 26.01 -9.71
N GLY A 532 11.09 25.37 -8.98
CA GLY A 532 10.86 24.93 -7.60
C GLY A 532 9.89 23.76 -7.46
N PHE A 533 9.48 23.10 -8.56
CA PHE A 533 8.53 22.00 -8.53
C PHE A 533 9.09 20.73 -9.17
N TYR A 534 9.17 19.67 -8.36
CA TYR A 534 9.68 18.35 -8.72
C TYR A 534 8.60 17.29 -8.45
N ALA A 535 8.70 16.15 -9.14
CA ALA A 535 7.81 15.01 -8.86
C ALA A 535 8.53 13.68 -9.08
N ALA A 536 8.15 12.65 -8.30
CA ALA A 536 8.75 11.31 -8.40
C ALA A 536 7.79 10.19 -7.97
N GLY A 537 7.98 9.00 -8.55
CA GLY A 537 7.18 7.81 -8.29
C GLY A 537 5.85 7.82 -9.03
N GLU A 538 4.87 7.07 -8.56
CA GLU A 538 3.59 6.78 -9.26
C GLU A 538 2.73 8.03 -9.59
N ILE A 539 3.07 9.19 -9.04
CA ILE A 539 2.42 10.46 -9.41
C ILE A 539 2.87 10.98 -10.78
N THR A 540 3.99 10.48 -11.30
CA THR A 540 4.56 10.92 -12.57
C THR A 540 4.08 10.05 -13.73
N GLY A 541 3.92 10.65 -14.90
CA GLY A 541 3.65 9.94 -16.14
C GLY A 541 4.87 9.87 -17.07
N GLY A 542 4.80 9.01 -18.09
CA GLY A 542 5.82 8.92 -19.14
C GLY A 542 6.96 7.94 -18.86
N ILE A 543 7.02 7.27 -17.71
CA ILE A 543 8.09 6.29 -17.42
C ILE A 543 7.71 4.90 -17.97
N HIS A 544 6.54 4.41 -17.61
CA HIS A 544 6.13 3.02 -17.89
C HIS A 544 5.31 2.84 -19.18
N GLY A 545 4.93 3.92 -19.85
CA GLY A 545 4.09 3.85 -21.04
C GLY A 545 2.73 3.20 -20.78
N GLY A 546 2.26 2.39 -21.72
CA GLY A 546 0.93 1.76 -21.67
C GLY A 546 0.81 0.57 -20.72
N ASN A 547 1.94 -0.04 -20.29
CA ASN A 547 1.95 -1.18 -19.38
C ASN A 547 3.28 -1.27 -18.64
N ARG A 548 3.23 -1.27 -17.30
CA ARG A 548 4.39 -1.37 -16.42
C ARG A 548 4.82 -2.84 -16.23
N LEU A 549 6.10 -3.15 -16.47
CA LEU A 549 6.64 -4.47 -16.16
C LEU A 549 6.58 -4.76 -14.67
N GLY A 550 6.28 -6.03 -14.33
CA GLY A 550 6.35 -6.52 -12.96
C GLY A 550 7.74 -6.30 -12.37
N GLY A 551 7.84 -5.79 -11.15
CA GLY A 551 9.11 -5.50 -10.48
C GLY A 551 9.74 -4.13 -10.80
N ASN A 552 9.19 -3.32 -11.75
CA ASN A 552 9.75 -2.00 -12.08
C ASN A 552 9.23 -0.84 -11.22
N ALA A 553 8.15 -1.02 -10.42
CA ALA A 553 7.59 0.07 -9.62
C ALA A 553 8.50 0.51 -8.47
N LEU A 554 9.12 -0.43 -7.77
CA LEU A 554 10.02 -0.09 -6.65
C LEU A 554 11.31 0.61 -7.11
N PRO A 555 12.05 0.11 -8.15
CA PRO A 555 13.17 0.88 -8.69
C PRO A 555 12.76 2.28 -9.17
N ASP A 556 11.58 2.45 -9.78
CA ASP A 556 11.07 3.78 -10.15
C ASP A 556 11.00 4.71 -8.92
N THR A 557 10.35 4.28 -7.84
CA THR A 557 10.22 5.11 -6.64
C THR A 557 11.58 5.48 -6.03
N ILE A 558 12.55 4.57 -6.07
CA ILE A 558 13.87 4.80 -5.48
C ILE A 558 14.73 5.68 -6.40
N VAL A 559 14.82 5.35 -7.67
CA VAL A 559 15.66 6.07 -8.63
C VAL A 559 15.17 7.51 -8.82
N PHE A 560 13.91 7.70 -9.17
CA PHE A 560 13.39 9.05 -9.40
C PHE A 560 13.19 9.83 -8.10
N GLY A 561 12.86 9.16 -6.98
CA GLY A 561 12.85 9.79 -5.67
C GLY A 561 14.22 10.38 -5.32
N LYS A 562 15.28 9.58 -5.46
CA LYS A 562 16.65 10.01 -5.19
C LYS A 562 17.06 11.20 -6.09
N ILE A 563 16.80 11.10 -7.41
CA ILE A 563 17.09 12.18 -8.36
C ILE A 563 16.31 13.45 -8.00
N ALA A 564 15.04 13.35 -7.63
CA ALA A 564 14.22 14.49 -7.23
C ALA A 564 14.78 15.18 -5.98
N GLY A 565 15.13 14.39 -4.96
CA GLY A 565 15.70 14.92 -3.72
C GLY A 565 17.04 15.64 -3.93
N GLU A 566 17.95 15.02 -4.70
CA GLU A 566 19.25 15.62 -5.01
C GLU A 566 19.11 16.94 -5.80
N ASN A 567 18.24 16.98 -6.81
CA ASN A 567 18.01 18.18 -7.61
C ASN A 567 17.26 19.26 -6.80
N ALA A 568 16.26 18.90 -6.03
CA ALA A 568 15.54 19.82 -5.15
C ALA A 568 16.47 20.49 -4.11
N ALA A 569 17.42 19.73 -3.53
CA ALA A 569 18.41 20.26 -2.60
C ALA A 569 19.40 21.22 -3.28
N ASN A 570 19.64 21.09 -4.58
CA ASN A 570 20.55 21.93 -5.36
C ASN A 570 19.82 23.09 -6.08
N GLU A 571 18.49 23.19 -5.98
CA GLU A 571 17.70 24.29 -6.55
C GLU A 571 18.17 25.63 -5.96
N LYS A 572 18.26 26.68 -6.83
CA LYS A 572 18.78 28.01 -6.45
C LYS A 572 17.65 28.96 -6.02
#